data_f8ff27b7540d5514120433e03536d364
#
_entry.id   f8ff27b7540d5514120433e03536d364
#
_cell.length_a   1.000
_cell.length_b   1.000
_cell.length_c   1.000
_cell.angle_alpha   90.00
_cell.angle_beta   90.00
_cell.angle_gamma   90.00
#
_symmetry.space_group_name_H-M   'P 1'
#
loop_
_entity.id
_entity.type
_entity.pdbx_description
1 polymer ?
#
loop_
_entity_poly.entity_id
_entity_poly.type
_entity_poly.pdbx_seq_one_letter_code
_entity_poly.pdbx_strand_id
1 'polypeptide(L)'
;MTMSRLPLAVAPLILLQACSSFNSESPQSAPQVPSAELSRPETITPQTYVMRGQAVIGHETRTIQPCGSQHQYWLELPKNVRPEAEKLTRKPYQPVYAEVIGYLEPPSHRGFDSDYTGRFVVKQVNMLTAENPKRCDQPLRPTQVLGNEPFWSLKFDNSKQASFAMMGEDKQSLKLKDRKLTQTTRRYEFDDANLQMSNKLCNDTMSDTLYGWTGVITIDGQTRQGCATLSNSDTTLSWTGNYVAQSTETAGFTVSMTLLPDHTAITRYEYPDNSPATEERGFWQQLNNKQVQVIMTRHQQQYLVSQRIFTLDGNKLIAKQEKVGDIVYPIANGGLVLYKGE
;
A
#
# COMPACT_ATOMS: atom_id res chain seq x y z
N MET A 1 -32.37 -6.76 98.85
CA MET A 1 -30.89 -6.62 98.81
C MET A 1 -30.33 -7.68 97.85
N THR A 2 -30.16 -7.38 96.64
CA THR A 2 -29.37 -8.25 95.68
C THR A 2 -28.88 -7.34 94.55
N MET A 3 -27.64 -7.11 94.51
CA MET A 3 -26.90 -6.34 93.50
C MET A 3 -26.84 -7.18 92.22
N SER A 4 -27.38 -6.65 91.14
CA SER A 4 -27.22 -7.21 89.78
C SER A 4 -26.05 -6.51 89.11
N ARG A 5 -25.04 -7.28 88.73
CA ARG A 5 -23.86 -6.82 87.95
C ARG A 5 -24.20 -6.90 86.47
N LEU A 6 -24.07 -5.79 85.74
CA LEU A 6 -24.11 -5.71 84.26
C LEU A 6 -22.77 -6.16 83.71
N PRO A 7 -22.70 -6.99 82.65
CA PRO A 7 -21.46 -7.23 81.93
C PRO A 7 -21.30 -6.21 80.78
N LEU A 8 -20.08 -5.65 80.73
CA LEU A 8 -19.62 -4.75 79.70
C LEU A 8 -19.38 -5.54 78.41
N ALA A 9 -20.13 -5.25 77.38
CA ALA A 9 -19.90 -5.79 76.05
C ALA A 9 -18.87 -4.96 75.29
N VAL A 10 -17.69 -5.55 75.06
CA VAL A 10 -16.65 -5.00 74.18
C VAL A 10 -16.96 -5.39 72.74
N ALA A 11 -17.31 -4.48 71.90
CA ALA A 11 -17.47 -4.66 70.46
C ALA A 11 -16.12 -4.56 69.77
N PRO A 12 -15.71 -5.50 68.91
CA PRO A 12 -14.51 -5.36 68.13
C PRO A 12 -14.77 -4.46 66.91
N LEU A 13 -13.96 -3.40 66.80
CA LEU A 13 -13.91 -2.49 65.63
C LEU A 13 -13.22 -3.25 64.47
N ILE A 14 -14.00 -3.71 63.52
CA ILE A 14 -13.50 -4.29 62.26
C ILE A 14 -13.10 -3.15 61.33
N LEU A 15 -11.77 -2.89 61.20
CA LEU A 15 -11.19 -2.02 60.19
C LEU A 15 -11.29 -2.70 58.82
N LEU A 16 -12.24 -2.32 57.99
CA LEU A 16 -12.30 -2.63 56.56
C LEU A 16 -11.22 -1.87 55.84
N GLN A 17 -10.08 -2.54 55.60
CA GLN A 17 -9.07 -2.03 54.63
C GLN A 17 -9.61 -2.31 53.21
N ALA A 18 -10.14 -1.30 52.54
CA ALA A 18 -10.42 -1.29 51.14
C ALA A 18 -9.08 -1.22 50.37
N CYS A 19 -8.54 -2.35 49.96
CA CYS A 19 -7.51 -2.39 48.95
C CYS A 19 -8.14 -1.95 47.62
N SER A 20 -7.96 -0.70 47.24
CA SER A 20 -8.16 -0.25 45.86
C SER A 20 -7.02 -0.82 45.02
N SER A 21 -7.24 -1.97 44.40
CA SER A 21 -6.39 -2.46 43.32
C SER A 21 -6.61 -1.52 42.12
N PHE A 22 -5.69 -0.56 41.94
CA PHE A 22 -5.52 0.09 40.67
C PHE A 22 -5.05 -0.96 39.67
N ASN A 23 -5.98 -1.48 38.88
CA ASN A 23 -5.64 -2.18 37.65
C ASN A 23 -4.98 -1.16 36.72
N SER A 24 -3.65 -1.14 36.72
CA SER A 24 -2.90 -0.52 35.64
C SER A 24 -3.18 -1.38 34.40
N GLU A 25 -4.15 -0.99 33.58
CA GLU A 25 -4.26 -1.51 32.23
C GLU A 25 -2.94 -1.22 31.54
N SER A 26 -2.15 -2.27 31.35
CA SER A 26 -0.99 -2.22 30.47
C SER A 26 -1.45 -1.72 29.12
N PRO A 27 -0.74 -0.78 28.46
CA PRO A 27 -1.13 -0.32 27.15
C PRO A 27 -1.25 -1.56 26.24
N GLN A 28 -2.46 -1.81 25.72
CA GLN A 28 -2.70 -2.88 24.75
C GLN A 28 -1.71 -2.67 23.60
N SER A 29 -0.75 -3.58 23.50
CA SER A 29 0.18 -3.59 22.37
C SER A 29 -0.64 -3.66 21.09
N ALA A 30 -0.39 -2.73 20.17
CA ALA A 30 -1.01 -2.74 18.87
C ALA A 30 -0.93 -4.15 18.28
N PRO A 31 -1.98 -4.67 17.62
CA PRO A 31 -1.98 -6.01 17.08
C PRO A 31 -0.74 -6.22 16.22
N GLN A 32 0.14 -7.12 16.65
CA GLN A 32 1.36 -7.44 15.90
C GLN A 32 0.91 -8.17 14.63
N VAL A 33 1.19 -7.55 13.49
CA VAL A 33 1.01 -8.22 12.20
C VAL A 33 1.92 -9.45 12.20
N PRO A 34 1.39 -10.66 11.97
CA PRO A 34 2.21 -11.87 11.95
C PRO A 34 3.37 -11.73 10.98
N SER A 35 4.55 -12.22 11.37
CA SER A 35 5.71 -12.25 10.50
C SER A 35 5.43 -13.15 9.29
N ALA A 36 5.65 -12.64 8.10
CA ALA A 36 5.53 -13.41 6.87
C ALA A 36 6.73 -14.36 6.71
N GLU A 37 6.47 -15.59 6.27
CA GLU A 37 7.48 -16.64 6.11
C GLU A 37 7.29 -17.39 4.79
N LEU A 38 8.38 -17.69 4.08
CA LEU A 38 8.33 -18.43 2.80
C LEU A 38 7.83 -19.87 2.96
N SER A 39 8.06 -20.47 4.12
CA SER A 39 7.56 -21.81 4.46
C SER A 39 6.06 -21.85 4.78
N ARG A 40 5.43 -20.70 5.01
CA ARG A 40 4.02 -20.53 5.31
C ARG A 40 3.39 -19.50 4.37
N PRO A 41 3.09 -19.86 3.11
CA PRO A 41 2.61 -18.94 2.08
C PRO A 41 1.37 -18.14 2.48
N GLU A 42 0.51 -18.69 3.33
CA GLU A 42 -0.70 -18.06 3.86
C GLU A 42 -0.40 -16.83 4.74
N THR A 43 0.83 -16.70 5.24
CA THR A 43 1.28 -15.52 6.00
C THR A 43 1.74 -14.36 5.11
N ILE A 44 1.95 -14.64 3.81
CA ILE A 44 2.47 -13.66 2.86
C ILE A 44 1.29 -12.88 2.29
N THR A 45 1.07 -11.69 2.83
CA THR A 45 0.00 -10.79 2.36
C THR A 45 0.63 -9.47 1.95
N PRO A 46 0.87 -9.23 0.64
CA PRO A 46 1.41 -7.96 0.17
C PRO A 46 0.49 -6.79 0.53
N GLN A 47 1.08 -5.70 0.99
CA GLN A 47 0.34 -4.45 1.14
C GLN A 47 0.00 -3.88 -0.23
N THR A 48 -1.24 -3.43 -0.38
CA THR A 48 -1.63 -2.69 -1.57
C THR A 48 -1.06 -1.27 -1.53
N TYR A 49 -0.59 -0.81 -2.68
CA TYR A 49 -0.06 0.53 -2.86
C TYR A 49 -0.63 1.18 -4.12
N VAL A 50 -0.46 2.49 -4.24
CA VAL A 50 -0.91 3.23 -5.43
C VAL A 50 0.19 3.21 -6.48
N MET A 51 -0.12 2.66 -7.65
CA MET A 51 0.71 2.81 -8.84
C MET A 51 0.11 3.88 -9.75
N ARG A 52 0.92 4.89 -10.08
CA ARG A 52 0.60 5.94 -11.05
C ARG A 52 1.37 5.66 -12.32
N GLY A 53 0.73 5.82 -13.46
CA GLY A 53 1.44 5.57 -14.72
C GLY A 53 0.62 5.82 -15.96
N GLN A 54 1.24 5.62 -17.10
CA GLN A 54 0.58 5.55 -18.38
C GLN A 54 0.15 4.10 -18.63
N ALA A 55 -1.14 3.88 -18.80
CA ALA A 55 -1.69 2.56 -19.07
C ALA A 55 -2.18 2.44 -20.52
N VAL A 56 -2.01 1.26 -21.09
CA VAL A 56 -2.65 0.84 -22.33
C VAL A 56 -3.63 -0.28 -21.98
N ILE A 57 -4.91 -0.12 -22.37
CA ILE A 57 -5.97 -1.07 -22.05
C ILE A 57 -6.59 -1.53 -23.35
N GLY A 58 -6.27 -2.74 -23.76
CA GLY A 58 -6.78 -3.36 -24.97
C GLY A 58 -7.11 -4.83 -24.77
N HIS A 59 -7.49 -5.50 -25.83
CA HIS A 59 -7.92 -6.90 -25.79
C HIS A 59 -6.75 -7.83 -25.45
N GLU A 60 -5.62 -7.69 -26.15
CA GLU A 60 -4.44 -8.55 -26.04
C GLU A 60 -3.31 -7.93 -25.21
N THR A 61 -3.31 -6.61 -25.05
CA THR A 61 -2.27 -5.87 -24.34
C THR A 61 -2.91 -5.02 -23.27
N ARG A 62 -2.47 -5.22 -22.03
CA ARG A 62 -2.84 -4.43 -20.88
C ARG A 62 -1.60 -4.16 -20.07
N THR A 63 -1.11 -2.94 -20.11
CA THR A 63 0.15 -2.58 -19.46
C THR A 63 0.01 -1.30 -18.67
N ILE A 64 0.88 -1.13 -17.69
CA ILE A 64 1.11 0.14 -17.02
C ILE A 64 2.62 0.40 -16.97
N GLN A 65 3.00 1.59 -17.43
CA GLN A 65 4.35 2.13 -17.25
C GLN A 65 4.31 3.11 -16.09
N PRO A 66 4.92 2.78 -14.93
CA PRO A 66 4.91 3.68 -13.78
C PRO A 66 5.52 5.03 -14.11
N CYS A 67 5.03 6.08 -13.44
CA CYS A 67 5.55 7.43 -13.63
C CYS A 67 7.05 7.51 -13.32
N GLY A 68 7.83 8.07 -14.23
CA GLY A 68 9.29 8.19 -14.09
C GLY A 68 10.07 6.91 -14.40
N SER A 69 9.40 5.85 -14.83
CA SER A 69 10.01 4.55 -15.17
C SER A 69 10.07 4.33 -16.68
N GLN A 70 11.04 3.49 -17.11
CA GLN A 70 11.08 2.89 -18.43
C GLN A 70 10.55 1.43 -18.43
N HIS A 71 10.28 0.86 -17.25
CA HIS A 71 9.76 -0.48 -17.10
C HIS A 71 8.24 -0.51 -17.26
N GLN A 72 7.73 -1.65 -17.65
CA GLN A 72 6.30 -1.89 -17.76
C GLN A 72 5.91 -3.14 -16.98
N TYR A 73 4.72 -3.09 -16.40
CA TYR A 73 4.05 -4.23 -15.80
C TYR A 73 2.81 -4.61 -16.60
N TRP A 74 2.50 -5.89 -16.62
CA TRP A 74 1.18 -6.32 -17.07
C TRP A 74 0.12 -5.80 -16.09
N LEU A 75 -0.99 -5.26 -16.61
CA LEU A 75 -2.06 -4.68 -15.80
C LEU A 75 -3.26 -5.64 -15.75
N GLU A 76 -3.52 -6.20 -14.57
CA GLU A 76 -4.67 -7.07 -14.33
C GLU A 76 -5.82 -6.25 -13.73
N LEU A 77 -6.78 -5.86 -14.56
CA LEU A 77 -7.95 -5.09 -14.13
C LEU A 77 -9.08 -6.04 -13.66
N PRO A 78 -9.85 -5.63 -12.61
CA PRO A 78 -11.06 -6.35 -12.23
C PRO A 78 -12.05 -6.48 -13.38
N LYS A 79 -12.76 -7.60 -13.45
CA LYS A 79 -13.70 -7.90 -14.56
C LYS A 79 -14.79 -6.84 -14.75
N ASN A 80 -15.26 -6.23 -13.68
CA ASN A 80 -16.27 -5.17 -13.71
C ASN A 80 -15.72 -3.79 -14.10
N VAL A 81 -14.41 -3.58 -14.00
CA VAL A 81 -13.75 -2.31 -14.35
C VAL A 81 -13.37 -2.28 -15.83
N ARG A 82 -12.91 -3.41 -16.36
CA ARG A 82 -12.33 -3.50 -17.69
C ARG A 82 -13.25 -2.94 -18.79
N PRO A 83 -14.56 -3.30 -18.89
CA PRO A 83 -15.43 -2.75 -19.93
C PRO A 83 -15.59 -1.24 -19.85
N GLU A 84 -15.60 -0.67 -18.64
CA GLU A 84 -15.71 0.78 -18.45
C GLU A 84 -14.39 1.50 -18.80
N ALA A 85 -13.26 0.88 -18.47
CA ALA A 85 -11.94 1.40 -18.83
C ALA A 85 -11.71 1.41 -20.37
N GLU A 86 -12.17 0.38 -21.07
CA GLU A 86 -12.08 0.29 -22.54
C GLU A 86 -12.90 1.37 -23.25
N LYS A 87 -13.98 1.87 -22.64
CA LYS A 87 -14.82 2.96 -23.20
C LYS A 87 -14.18 4.34 -23.09
N LEU A 88 -13.15 4.54 -22.26
CA LEU A 88 -12.51 5.83 -22.08
C LEU A 88 -11.77 6.33 -23.31
N THR A 89 -11.41 5.43 -24.22
CA THR A 89 -10.63 5.78 -25.41
C THR A 89 -11.44 5.61 -26.68
N ARG A 90 -11.23 6.52 -27.62
CA ARG A 90 -11.92 6.48 -28.93
C ARG A 90 -11.28 5.49 -29.92
N LYS A 91 -10.01 5.12 -29.66
CA LYS A 91 -9.24 4.19 -30.49
C LYS A 91 -8.67 3.08 -29.61
N PRO A 92 -8.63 1.83 -30.10
CA PRO A 92 -7.95 0.75 -29.40
C PRO A 92 -6.51 1.12 -29.06
N TYR A 93 -6.03 0.66 -27.91
CA TYR A 93 -4.65 0.85 -27.45
C TYR A 93 -4.19 2.30 -27.26
N GLN A 94 -5.12 3.26 -27.26
CA GLN A 94 -4.80 4.63 -26.91
C GLN A 94 -4.40 4.69 -25.43
N PRO A 95 -3.27 5.33 -25.08
CA PRO A 95 -2.83 5.42 -23.71
C PRO A 95 -3.77 6.28 -22.87
N VAL A 96 -3.95 5.88 -21.60
CA VAL A 96 -4.65 6.63 -20.55
C VAL A 96 -3.70 6.85 -19.37
N TYR A 97 -3.89 7.93 -18.63
CA TYR A 97 -3.28 8.04 -17.32
C TYR A 97 -4.06 7.19 -16.32
N ALA A 98 -3.33 6.44 -15.50
CA ALA A 98 -3.91 5.53 -14.52
C ALA A 98 -3.35 5.79 -13.12
N GLU A 99 -4.24 5.77 -12.14
CA GLU A 99 -3.95 5.62 -10.72
C GLU A 99 -4.70 4.38 -10.23
N VAL A 100 -3.97 3.34 -9.93
CA VAL A 100 -4.54 2.04 -9.54
C VAL A 100 -3.94 1.58 -8.22
N ILE A 101 -4.74 0.90 -7.41
CA ILE A 101 -4.34 0.38 -6.10
C ILE A 101 -4.33 -1.13 -6.18
N GLY A 102 -3.20 -1.72 -5.84
CA GLY A 102 -3.02 -3.17 -5.95
C GLY A 102 -1.67 -3.63 -5.43
N TYR A 103 -1.22 -4.75 -5.92
CA TYR A 103 0.06 -5.37 -5.58
C TYR A 103 0.62 -6.13 -6.79
N LEU A 104 1.89 -6.54 -6.71
CA LEU A 104 2.56 -7.27 -7.79
C LEU A 104 2.53 -8.79 -7.56
N GLU A 105 2.37 -9.53 -8.65
CA GLU A 105 2.53 -10.98 -8.73
C GLU A 105 3.55 -11.34 -9.83
N PRO A 106 4.20 -12.52 -9.76
CA PRO A 106 4.99 -13.02 -10.87
C PRO A 106 4.14 -13.12 -12.14
N PRO A 107 4.72 -12.88 -13.32
CA PRO A 107 4.03 -13.12 -14.58
C PRO A 107 3.79 -14.62 -14.77
N SER A 108 2.87 -14.97 -15.63
CA SER A 108 2.65 -16.36 -16.05
C SER A 108 3.88 -16.89 -16.79
N HIS A 109 4.16 -18.17 -16.66
CA HIS A 109 5.25 -18.80 -17.45
C HIS A 109 4.96 -18.76 -18.97
N ARG A 110 3.68 -18.78 -19.33
CA ARG A 110 3.17 -18.69 -20.71
C ARG A 110 1.93 -17.83 -20.73
N GLY A 111 1.79 -16.97 -21.71
CA GLY A 111 0.64 -16.06 -21.83
C GLY A 111 1.08 -14.67 -22.27
N PHE A 112 0.15 -13.74 -22.35
CA PHE A 112 0.41 -12.37 -22.78
C PHE A 112 1.24 -11.56 -21.78
N ASP A 113 1.30 -11.99 -20.53
CA ASP A 113 2.05 -11.35 -19.46
C ASP A 113 3.47 -11.92 -19.27
N SER A 114 3.82 -13.02 -20.00
CA SER A 114 5.06 -13.75 -19.81
C SER A 114 6.34 -12.93 -20.03
N ASP A 115 6.28 -11.90 -20.86
CA ASP A 115 7.46 -11.08 -21.20
C ASP A 115 7.70 -9.94 -20.19
N TYR A 116 6.74 -9.69 -19.29
CA TYR A 116 6.84 -8.64 -18.29
C TYR A 116 7.58 -9.11 -17.03
N THR A 117 8.17 -8.17 -16.31
CA THR A 117 8.86 -8.45 -15.04
C THR A 117 7.87 -8.85 -13.94
N GLY A 118 6.63 -8.36 -14.01
CA GLY A 118 5.58 -8.65 -13.05
C GLY A 118 4.20 -8.29 -13.60
N ARG A 119 3.20 -8.71 -12.86
CA ARG A 119 1.78 -8.44 -13.11
C ARG A 119 1.23 -7.62 -11.97
N PHE A 120 0.75 -6.39 -12.25
CA PHE A 120 0.09 -5.56 -11.26
C PHE A 120 -1.39 -5.93 -11.16
N VAL A 121 -1.75 -6.57 -10.05
CA VAL A 121 -3.12 -7.02 -9.76
C VAL A 121 -3.89 -5.88 -9.11
N VAL A 122 -4.75 -5.25 -9.87
CA VAL A 122 -5.56 -4.12 -9.41
C VAL A 122 -6.68 -4.60 -8.49
N LYS A 123 -6.73 -4.08 -7.29
CA LYS A 123 -7.83 -4.28 -6.33
C LYS A 123 -8.85 -3.17 -6.43
N GLN A 124 -8.38 -1.94 -6.68
CA GLN A 124 -9.23 -0.76 -6.81
C GLN A 124 -8.66 0.18 -7.87
N VAL A 125 -9.52 0.77 -8.64
CA VAL A 125 -9.17 1.95 -9.43
C VAL A 125 -9.24 3.16 -8.51
N ASN A 126 -8.28 4.07 -8.60
CA ASN A 126 -8.38 5.40 -8.02
C ASN A 126 -8.90 6.39 -9.09
N MET A 127 -8.25 6.39 -10.25
CA MET A 127 -8.65 7.20 -11.40
C MET A 127 -8.07 6.64 -12.70
N LEU A 128 -8.84 6.67 -13.78
CA LEU A 128 -8.37 6.47 -15.15
C LEU A 128 -8.86 7.66 -15.99
N THR A 129 -7.99 8.28 -16.79
CA THR A 129 -8.39 9.40 -17.66
C THR A 129 -7.69 9.37 -19.01
N ALA A 130 -8.46 9.60 -20.07
CA ALA A 130 -7.95 9.73 -21.43
C ALA A 130 -7.62 11.18 -21.82
N GLU A 131 -8.06 12.18 -21.05
CA GLU A 131 -7.86 13.59 -21.36
C GLU A 131 -6.40 14.02 -21.37
N ASN A 132 -5.62 13.52 -20.40
CA ASN A 132 -4.19 13.80 -20.31
C ASN A 132 -3.41 12.52 -19.93
N PRO A 133 -3.01 11.71 -20.90
CA PRO A 133 -2.26 10.47 -20.63
C PRO A 133 -0.84 10.73 -20.10
N LYS A 134 -0.28 11.95 -20.24
CA LYS A 134 1.04 12.34 -19.74
C LYS A 134 1.01 13.02 -18.37
N ARG A 135 0.00 12.73 -17.56
CA ARG A 135 -0.24 13.37 -16.26
C ARG A 135 0.77 13.00 -15.16
N CYS A 136 1.81 12.25 -15.48
CA CYS A 136 2.85 11.86 -14.51
C CYS A 136 3.64 13.04 -13.93
N ASP A 137 3.72 14.15 -14.64
CA ASP A 137 4.36 15.40 -14.20
C ASP A 137 3.53 16.22 -13.19
N GLN A 138 2.25 15.86 -13.03
CA GLN A 138 1.39 16.55 -12.09
C GLN A 138 1.73 16.20 -10.63
N PRO A 139 1.64 17.16 -9.69
CA PRO A 139 1.93 16.94 -8.29
C PRO A 139 1.01 15.87 -7.69
N LEU A 140 1.49 15.24 -6.61
CA LEU A 140 0.70 14.29 -5.84
C LEU A 140 -0.56 14.98 -5.29
N ARG A 141 -1.65 14.24 -5.25
CA ARG A 141 -2.95 14.73 -4.80
C ARG A 141 -3.35 14.03 -3.51
N PRO A 142 -3.92 14.76 -2.54
CA PRO A 142 -4.57 14.15 -1.39
C PRO A 142 -5.91 13.51 -1.79
N THR A 143 -6.55 12.83 -0.86
CA THR A 143 -7.94 12.39 -0.98
C THR A 143 -8.84 13.58 -1.25
N GLN A 144 -9.74 13.46 -2.23
CA GLN A 144 -10.66 14.52 -2.62
C GLN A 144 -11.98 13.96 -3.16
N VAL A 145 -13.01 14.78 -3.10
CA VAL A 145 -14.34 14.55 -3.70
C VAL A 145 -14.70 15.75 -4.55
N LEU A 146 -15.28 15.52 -5.69
CA LEU A 146 -15.67 16.57 -6.66
C LEU A 146 -17.10 16.31 -7.13
N GLY A 147 -17.89 17.36 -7.21
CA GLY A 147 -19.21 17.34 -7.85
C GLY A 147 -19.37 18.51 -8.80
N ASN A 148 -20.15 18.36 -9.87
CA ASN A 148 -20.17 19.30 -10.98
C ASN A 148 -21.41 20.20 -11.02
N GLU A 149 -22.55 19.81 -10.43
CA GLU A 149 -23.82 20.53 -10.58
C GLU A 149 -24.51 20.80 -9.23
N PRO A 150 -24.32 21.98 -8.63
CA PRO A 150 -23.31 23.00 -8.91
C PRO A 150 -21.91 22.51 -8.58
N PHE A 151 -20.86 23.11 -9.14
CA PHE A 151 -19.49 22.71 -8.84
C PHE A 151 -19.16 22.89 -7.36
N TRP A 152 -18.69 21.82 -6.74
CA TRP A 152 -18.15 21.81 -5.39
C TRP A 152 -16.98 20.84 -5.27
N SER A 153 -16.15 21.04 -4.27
CA SER A 153 -15.02 20.14 -3.97
C SER A 153 -14.78 20.04 -2.46
N LEU A 154 -14.39 18.87 -2.02
CA LEU A 154 -13.80 18.65 -0.71
C LEU A 154 -12.41 18.04 -0.90
N LYS A 155 -11.40 18.63 -0.27
CA LYS A 155 -10.01 18.21 -0.37
C LYS A 155 -9.41 18.12 1.03
N PHE A 156 -8.76 16.97 1.34
CA PHE A 156 -8.03 16.82 2.59
C PHE A 156 -6.72 17.60 2.54
N ASP A 157 -6.56 18.58 3.41
CA ASP A 157 -5.31 19.36 3.51
C ASP A 157 -4.24 18.58 4.27
N ASN A 158 -4.67 17.81 5.29
CA ASN A 158 -3.83 16.95 6.12
C ASN A 158 -4.67 15.86 6.81
N SER A 159 -4.09 15.12 7.75
CA SER A 159 -4.77 14.03 8.48
C SER A 159 -5.86 14.49 9.46
N LYS A 160 -5.98 15.80 9.73
CA LYS A 160 -6.90 16.37 10.72
C LYS A 160 -7.86 17.44 10.14
N GLN A 161 -7.69 17.81 8.87
CA GLN A 161 -8.39 18.93 8.28
C GLN A 161 -8.68 18.70 6.80
N ALA A 162 -9.84 19.19 6.36
CA ALA A 162 -10.23 19.26 4.95
C ALA A 162 -10.76 20.64 4.62
N SER A 163 -10.71 20.98 3.34
CA SER A 163 -11.26 22.21 2.79
C SER A 163 -12.44 21.86 1.89
N PHE A 164 -13.56 22.49 2.14
CA PHE A 164 -14.73 22.47 1.26
C PHE A 164 -14.82 23.78 0.49
N ALA A 165 -15.10 23.69 -0.79
CA ALA A 165 -15.28 24.86 -1.67
C ALA A 165 -16.48 24.62 -2.57
N MET A 166 -17.28 25.66 -2.78
CA MET A 166 -18.39 25.68 -3.74
C MET A 166 -18.29 26.94 -4.60
N MET A 167 -18.78 26.86 -5.84
CA MET A 167 -18.74 27.99 -6.75
C MET A 167 -19.54 29.16 -6.18
N GLY A 168 -18.91 30.34 -6.08
CA GLY A 168 -19.52 31.56 -5.57
C GLY A 168 -19.56 31.68 -4.04
N GLU A 169 -18.98 30.75 -3.33
CA GLU A 169 -18.90 30.77 -1.86
C GLU A 169 -17.45 30.81 -1.37
N ASP A 170 -17.24 31.30 -0.16
CA ASP A 170 -15.94 31.26 0.50
C ASP A 170 -15.56 29.82 0.86
N LYS A 171 -14.27 29.53 0.78
CA LYS A 171 -13.72 28.22 1.16
C LYS A 171 -13.87 27.99 2.66
N GLN A 172 -14.53 26.89 3.03
CA GLN A 172 -14.72 26.47 4.41
C GLN A 172 -13.63 25.49 4.83
N SER A 173 -13.14 25.62 6.07
CA SER A 173 -12.19 24.70 6.68
C SER A 173 -12.94 23.77 7.63
N LEU A 174 -12.85 22.47 7.39
CA LEU A 174 -13.54 21.42 8.17
C LEU A 174 -12.51 20.68 9.03
N LYS A 175 -12.71 20.70 10.35
CA LYS A 175 -11.85 19.97 11.28
C LYS A 175 -12.38 18.54 11.47
N LEU A 176 -11.52 17.55 11.27
CA LEU A 176 -11.87 16.15 11.43
C LEU A 176 -11.97 15.77 12.90
N LYS A 177 -13.11 15.19 13.29
CA LYS A 177 -13.41 14.63 14.62
C LYS A 177 -13.11 13.14 14.68
N ASP A 178 -13.67 12.39 13.72
CA ASP A 178 -13.54 10.93 13.70
C ASP A 178 -13.46 10.41 12.25
N ARG A 179 -12.93 9.20 12.11
CA ARG A 179 -12.87 8.49 10.83
C ARG A 179 -12.99 6.98 11.02
N LYS A 180 -13.78 6.35 10.16
CA LYS A 180 -13.88 4.90 10.05
C LYS A 180 -13.52 4.48 8.62
N LEU A 181 -12.42 3.76 8.45
CA LEU A 181 -11.85 3.37 7.17
C LEU A 181 -11.93 1.86 7.00
N THR A 182 -12.54 1.41 5.92
CA THR A 182 -12.51 0.02 5.46
C THR A 182 -11.98 -0.04 4.03
N GLN A 183 -11.85 -1.24 3.47
CA GLN A 183 -11.44 -1.40 2.09
C GLN A 183 -12.44 -0.82 1.08
N THR A 184 -13.72 -0.87 1.39
CA THR A 184 -14.81 -0.48 0.48
C THR A 184 -15.52 0.80 0.87
N THR A 185 -15.38 1.27 2.10
CA THR A 185 -16.04 2.47 2.60
C THR A 185 -15.11 3.29 3.48
N ARG A 186 -15.25 4.61 3.41
CA ARG A 186 -14.55 5.56 4.26
C ARG A 186 -15.56 6.57 4.77
N ARG A 187 -15.68 6.71 6.09
CA ARG A 187 -16.53 7.69 6.73
C ARG A 187 -15.67 8.66 7.50
N TYR A 188 -15.99 9.93 7.37
CA TYR A 188 -15.30 11.03 8.03
C TYR A 188 -16.36 11.93 8.67
N GLU A 189 -16.22 12.18 9.96
CA GLU A 189 -17.02 13.10 10.73
C GLU A 189 -16.22 14.37 10.98
N PHE A 190 -16.74 15.51 10.55
CA PHE A 190 -16.17 16.84 10.78
C PHE A 190 -17.04 17.62 11.77
N ASP A 191 -16.61 18.82 12.17
CA ASP A 191 -17.37 19.67 13.09
C ASP A 191 -18.77 19.95 12.54
N ASP A 192 -18.91 20.31 11.26
CA ASP A 192 -20.17 20.76 10.63
C ASP A 192 -20.53 19.95 9.37
N ALA A 193 -19.86 18.80 9.15
CA ALA A 193 -20.10 17.99 7.97
C ALA A 193 -19.84 16.49 8.20
N ASN A 194 -20.50 15.67 7.39
CA ASN A 194 -20.25 14.22 7.32
C ASN A 194 -19.95 13.82 5.87
N LEU A 195 -18.86 13.11 5.65
CA LEU A 195 -18.50 12.56 4.35
C LEU A 195 -18.50 11.03 4.39
N GLN A 196 -19.20 10.42 3.45
CA GLN A 196 -19.09 8.99 3.18
C GLN A 196 -18.54 8.79 1.75
N MET A 197 -17.45 8.04 1.63
CA MET A 197 -16.93 7.58 0.36
C MET A 197 -17.14 6.07 0.23
N SER A 198 -17.50 5.61 -0.96
CA SER A 198 -17.73 4.20 -1.28
C SER A 198 -16.90 3.80 -2.51
N ASN A 199 -16.24 2.64 -2.45
CA ASN A 199 -15.52 2.08 -3.60
C ASN A 199 -16.54 1.60 -4.64
N LYS A 200 -16.96 2.52 -5.48
CA LYS A 200 -17.91 2.34 -6.56
C LYS A 200 -17.50 3.26 -7.70
N LEU A 201 -17.45 2.69 -8.92
CA LEU A 201 -17.10 3.45 -10.11
C LEU A 201 -18.03 4.65 -10.28
N CYS A 202 -17.45 5.78 -10.62
CA CYS A 202 -18.10 7.06 -10.82
C CYS A 202 -17.58 7.71 -12.09
N ASN A 203 -18.47 8.22 -12.91
CA ASN A 203 -18.16 9.07 -14.05
C ASN A 203 -18.81 10.43 -13.80
N ASP A 204 -18.08 11.51 -14.02
CA ASP A 204 -18.56 12.86 -13.79
C ASP A 204 -19.40 13.40 -14.95
N THR A 205 -19.66 12.60 -15.99
CA THR A 205 -20.43 12.93 -17.21
C THR A 205 -19.87 14.08 -18.05
N MET A 206 -18.84 14.79 -17.58
CA MET A 206 -18.26 15.95 -18.24
C MET A 206 -16.86 15.68 -18.80
N SER A 207 -16.21 14.62 -18.34
CA SER A 207 -14.85 14.27 -18.76
C SER A 207 -14.73 12.79 -19.15
N ASP A 208 -13.72 12.48 -19.98
CA ASP A 208 -13.33 11.09 -20.28
C ASP A 208 -12.51 10.52 -19.09
N THR A 209 -13.11 10.61 -17.87
CA THR A 209 -12.47 10.17 -16.61
C THR A 209 -13.37 9.20 -15.85
N LEU A 210 -12.78 8.07 -15.46
CA LEU A 210 -13.38 7.10 -14.58
C LEU A 210 -12.74 7.17 -13.20
N TYR A 211 -13.55 7.50 -12.20
CA TYR A 211 -13.14 7.52 -10.79
C TYR A 211 -13.52 6.19 -10.13
N GLY A 212 -12.69 5.71 -9.22
CA GLY A 212 -12.94 4.46 -8.51
C GLY A 212 -13.82 4.60 -7.28
N TRP A 213 -14.18 5.82 -6.90
CA TRP A 213 -14.92 6.11 -5.68
C TRP A 213 -16.05 7.12 -5.92
N THR A 214 -17.17 6.92 -5.23
CA THR A 214 -18.22 7.93 -5.05
C THR A 214 -18.06 8.56 -3.69
N GLY A 215 -18.43 9.84 -3.56
CA GLY A 215 -18.48 10.56 -2.30
C GLY A 215 -19.84 11.22 -2.09
N VAL A 216 -20.37 11.14 -0.87
CA VAL A 216 -21.58 11.84 -0.44
C VAL A 216 -21.20 12.66 0.79
N ILE A 217 -21.38 13.97 0.69
CA ILE A 217 -21.18 14.90 1.80
C ILE A 217 -22.52 15.48 2.24
N THR A 218 -22.73 15.57 3.56
CA THR A 218 -23.80 16.36 4.17
C THR A 218 -23.14 17.51 4.94
N ILE A 219 -23.42 18.73 4.53
CA ILE A 219 -22.92 19.98 5.12
C ILE A 219 -24.04 21.02 5.11
N ASP A 220 -24.21 21.79 6.18
CA ASP A 220 -25.27 22.80 6.36
C ASP A 220 -26.68 22.24 6.07
N GLY A 221 -26.92 20.98 6.47
CA GLY A 221 -28.20 20.28 6.23
C GLY A 221 -28.46 19.87 4.78
N GLN A 222 -27.53 20.15 3.85
CA GLN A 222 -27.61 19.78 2.44
C GLN A 222 -26.73 18.59 2.11
N THR A 223 -27.27 17.63 1.35
CA THR A 223 -26.54 16.46 0.88
C THR A 223 -26.14 16.64 -0.59
N ARG A 224 -24.85 16.42 -0.88
CA ARG A 224 -24.27 16.49 -2.23
C ARG A 224 -23.55 15.20 -2.55
N GLN A 225 -23.64 14.78 -3.79
CA GLN A 225 -22.95 13.59 -4.31
C GLN A 225 -21.95 13.98 -5.40
N GLY A 226 -20.85 13.25 -5.47
CA GLY A 226 -19.82 13.44 -6.51
C GLY A 226 -18.90 12.24 -6.66
N CYS A 227 -17.92 12.38 -7.53
CA CYS A 227 -16.86 11.40 -7.71
C CYS A 227 -15.69 11.68 -6.77
N ALA A 228 -14.99 10.65 -6.34
CA ALA A 228 -13.92 10.77 -5.37
C ALA A 228 -12.67 9.99 -5.78
N THR A 229 -11.52 10.47 -5.28
CA THR A 229 -10.24 9.78 -5.36
C THR A 229 -9.58 9.74 -3.99
N LEU A 230 -8.82 8.68 -3.73
CA LEU A 230 -7.91 8.62 -2.60
C LEU A 230 -6.61 9.40 -2.92
N SER A 231 -5.79 9.63 -1.89
CA SER A 231 -4.41 10.11 -2.12
C SER A 231 -3.70 9.20 -3.10
N ASN A 232 -2.96 9.79 -4.03
CA ASN A 232 -2.20 9.06 -5.05
C ASN A 232 -0.70 8.95 -4.69
N SER A 233 -0.36 9.11 -3.42
CA SER A 233 0.98 8.88 -2.89
C SER A 233 1.18 7.41 -2.56
N ASP A 234 2.27 6.84 -3.03
CA ASP A 234 2.73 5.53 -2.59
C ASP A 234 3.47 5.66 -1.25
N THR A 235 2.94 5.01 -0.23
CA THR A 235 3.49 5.06 1.14
C THR A 235 4.56 4.00 1.40
N THR A 236 4.84 3.12 0.44
CA THR A 236 5.80 2.01 0.60
C THR A 236 7.22 2.37 0.17
N LEU A 237 7.43 3.55 -0.44
CA LEU A 237 8.70 3.97 -1.03
C LEU A 237 9.86 4.15 -0.03
N SER A 238 9.63 4.04 1.27
CA SER A 238 10.71 4.05 2.28
C SER A 238 11.71 2.90 2.12
N TRP A 239 11.34 1.84 1.44
CA TRP A 239 12.19 0.69 1.12
C TRP A 239 13.14 0.94 -0.05
N THR A 240 12.95 1.99 -0.84
CA THR A 240 13.81 2.27 -2.00
C THR A 240 15.25 2.56 -1.60
N GLY A 241 16.17 2.15 -2.44
CA GLY A 241 17.60 2.39 -2.26
C GLY A 241 18.48 1.25 -2.75
N ASN A 242 19.78 1.44 -2.56
CA ASN A 242 20.79 0.42 -2.83
C ASN A 242 21.18 -0.27 -1.52
N TYR A 243 21.30 -1.58 -1.57
CA TYR A 243 21.66 -2.44 -0.47
C TYR A 243 22.81 -3.33 -0.89
N VAL A 244 23.86 -3.44 -0.10
CA VAL A 244 25.10 -4.13 -0.46
C VAL A 244 25.52 -5.11 0.63
N ALA A 245 25.98 -6.29 0.23
CA ALA A 245 26.67 -7.25 1.06
C ALA A 245 28.02 -7.62 0.44
N GLN A 246 29.03 -7.78 1.29
CA GLN A 246 30.33 -8.37 0.92
C GLN A 246 30.43 -9.74 1.56
N SER A 247 30.94 -10.71 0.82
CA SER A 247 31.17 -12.03 1.38
C SER A 247 32.28 -12.00 2.43
N THR A 248 32.06 -12.69 3.54
CA THR A 248 33.07 -12.93 4.57
C THR A 248 33.96 -14.13 4.26
N GLU A 249 33.57 -14.99 3.32
CA GLU A 249 34.30 -16.22 2.95
C GLU A 249 35.10 -16.08 1.65
N THR A 250 34.53 -15.31 0.70
CA THR A 250 35.18 -15.12 -0.63
C THR A 250 35.50 -13.64 -0.79
N ALA A 251 36.75 -13.27 -0.60
CA ALA A 251 37.20 -11.90 -0.78
C ALA A 251 36.91 -11.43 -2.21
N GLY A 252 36.28 -10.24 -2.34
CA GLY A 252 35.92 -9.66 -3.63
C GLY A 252 34.58 -10.11 -4.21
N PHE A 253 33.87 -11.08 -3.58
CA PHE A 253 32.49 -11.37 -3.97
C PHE A 253 31.53 -10.38 -3.32
N THR A 254 30.74 -9.70 -4.15
CA THR A 254 29.78 -8.68 -3.71
C THR A 254 28.39 -8.96 -4.26
N VAL A 255 27.40 -8.76 -3.44
CA VAL A 255 25.99 -8.78 -3.82
C VAL A 255 25.40 -7.39 -3.61
N SER A 256 24.84 -6.79 -4.65
CA SER A 256 24.11 -5.54 -4.56
C SER A 256 22.65 -5.73 -4.97
N MET A 257 21.74 -5.11 -4.24
CA MET A 257 20.31 -5.12 -4.52
C MET A 257 19.80 -3.69 -4.57
N THR A 258 19.16 -3.32 -5.69
CA THR A 258 18.53 -2.02 -5.88
C THR A 258 17.02 -2.20 -5.88
N LEU A 259 16.34 -1.45 -4.99
CA LEU A 259 14.89 -1.34 -4.95
C LEU A 259 14.49 0.04 -5.51
N LEU A 260 13.90 0.04 -6.70
CA LEU A 260 13.56 1.27 -7.43
C LEU A 260 12.15 1.78 -7.04
N PRO A 261 11.87 3.09 -7.21
CA PRO A 261 10.56 3.68 -6.88
C PRO A 261 9.38 3.15 -7.71
N ASP A 262 9.66 2.52 -8.84
CA ASP A 262 8.66 1.86 -9.69
C ASP A 262 8.38 0.41 -9.27
N HIS A 263 8.89 0.01 -8.11
CA HIS A 263 8.85 -1.35 -7.56
C HIS A 263 9.70 -2.39 -8.31
N THR A 264 10.53 -1.99 -9.26
CA THR A 264 11.53 -2.90 -9.84
C THR A 264 12.60 -3.24 -8.80
N ALA A 265 12.98 -4.51 -8.74
CA ALA A 265 14.11 -4.99 -7.98
C ALA A 265 15.18 -5.54 -8.93
N ILE A 266 16.43 -5.16 -8.67
CA ILE A 266 17.60 -5.64 -9.42
C ILE A 266 18.60 -6.16 -8.42
N THR A 267 19.03 -7.42 -8.56
CA THR A 267 20.15 -7.98 -7.77
C THR A 267 21.29 -8.29 -8.71
N ARG A 268 22.48 -7.85 -8.33
CA ARG A 268 23.73 -8.04 -9.10
C ARG A 268 24.76 -8.74 -8.23
N TYR A 269 25.39 -9.76 -8.81
CA TYR A 269 26.46 -10.56 -8.20
C TYR A 269 27.77 -10.28 -8.94
N GLU A 270 28.77 -9.80 -8.23
CA GLU A 270 30.09 -9.49 -8.75
C GLU A 270 31.11 -10.48 -8.18
N TYR A 271 31.96 -11.04 -9.07
CA TYR A 271 32.87 -12.10 -8.73
C TYR A 271 34.32 -11.60 -8.72
N PRO A 272 35.20 -12.15 -7.84
CA PRO A 272 36.59 -11.69 -7.68
C PRO A 272 37.49 -12.02 -8.86
N ASP A 273 37.10 -12.97 -9.70
CA ASP A 273 37.86 -13.45 -10.86
C ASP A 273 37.63 -12.64 -12.14
N ASN A 274 36.96 -11.48 -12.04
CA ASN A 274 36.52 -10.64 -13.16
C ASN A 274 35.56 -11.34 -14.14
N SER A 275 34.93 -12.44 -13.76
CA SER A 275 33.83 -13.03 -14.52
C SER A 275 32.70 -11.97 -14.70
N PRO A 276 31.96 -12.05 -15.80
CA PRO A 276 30.81 -11.15 -16.00
C PRO A 276 29.84 -11.21 -14.82
N ALA A 277 29.42 -10.05 -14.33
CA ALA A 277 28.44 -9.98 -13.26
C ALA A 277 27.13 -10.66 -13.68
N THR A 278 26.55 -11.41 -12.77
CA THR A 278 25.22 -12.01 -12.94
C THR A 278 24.16 -11.03 -12.44
N GLU A 279 23.08 -10.86 -13.20
CA GLU A 279 22.00 -9.97 -12.85
C GLU A 279 20.66 -10.71 -12.81
N GLU A 280 19.90 -10.46 -11.75
CA GLU A 280 18.52 -10.86 -11.59
C GLU A 280 17.62 -9.63 -11.61
N ARG A 281 16.47 -9.73 -12.26
CA ARG A 281 15.46 -8.69 -12.31
C ARG A 281 14.11 -9.23 -11.86
N GLY A 282 13.38 -8.37 -11.16
CA GLY A 282 12.09 -8.70 -10.64
C GLY A 282 11.43 -7.48 -10.05
N PHE A 283 10.69 -7.68 -8.99
CA PHE A 283 9.99 -6.62 -8.30
C PHE A 283 10.06 -6.80 -6.78
N TRP A 284 9.74 -5.72 -6.07
CA TRP A 284 9.65 -5.72 -4.63
C TRP A 284 8.29 -5.17 -4.16
N GLN A 285 7.85 -5.59 -2.98
CA GLN A 285 6.64 -5.09 -2.34
C GLN A 285 6.71 -5.23 -0.83
N GLN A 286 6.11 -4.27 -0.15
CA GLN A 286 6.03 -4.27 1.30
C GLN A 286 5.03 -5.31 1.78
N LEU A 287 5.38 -6.10 2.80
CA LEU A 287 4.46 -6.98 3.51
C LEU A 287 3.93 -6.33 4.79
N ASN A 288 4.82 -5.67 5.53
CA ASN A 288 4.50 -4.90 6.74
C ASN A 288 5.62 -3.88 7.01
N ASN A 289 5.54 -3.13 8.10
CA ASN A 289 6.53 -2.10 8.44
C ASN A 289 7.96 -2.61 8.68
N LYS A 290 8.15 -3.92 8.81
CA LYS A 290 9.45 -4.56 9.04
C LYS A 290 9.85 -5.56 7.98
N GLN A 291 8.99 -5.86 7.01
CA GLN A 291 9.28 -6.89 6.01
C GLN A 291 8.95 -6.42 4.60
N VAL A 292 9.88 -6.68 3.70
CA VAL A 292 9.76 -6.49 2.26
C VAL A 292 10.00 -7.82 1.55
N GLN A 293 9.13 -8.14 0.62
CA GLN A 293 9.28 -9.28 -0.28
C GLN A 293 9.95 -8.81 -1.56
N VAL A 294 10.98 -9.54 -1.97
CA VAL A 294 11.67 -9.37 -3.26
C VAL A 294 11.49 -10.64 -4.06
N ILE A 295 10.96 -10.49 -5.25
CA ILE A 295 10.68 -11.60 -6.18
C ILE A 295 11.44 -11.33 -7.46
N MET A 296 12.40 -12.21 -7.79
CA MET A 296 13.08 -12.18 -9.07
C MET A 296 12.33 -13.07 -10.05
N THR A 297 12.13 -12.58 -11.26
CA THR A 297 11.39 -13.29 -12.32
C THR A 297 12.27 -13.54 -13.54
N ARG A 298 13.43 -12.90 -13.59
CA ARG A 298 14.43 -13.05 -14.65
C ARG A 298 15.83 -13.24 -14.04
N HIS A 299 16.50 -14.29 -14.45
CA HIS A 299 17.91 -14.54 -14.18
C HIS A 299 18.65 -14.55 -15.52
N GLN A 300 19.51 -13.57 -15.76
CA GLN A 300 20.18 -13.39 -17.07
C GLN A 300 19.20 -13.53 -18.26
N GLN A 301 18.06 -12.85 -18.21
CA GLN A 301 16.98 -12.88 -19.20
C GLN A 301 16.14 -14.17 -19.26
N GLN A 302 16.54 -15.26 -18.59
CA GLN A 302 15.73 -16.47 -18.50
C GLN A 302 14.66 -16.34 -17.41
N TYR A 303 13.48 -16.89 -17.67
CA TYR A 303 12.42 -16.96 -16.69
C TYR A 303 12.80 -17.92 -15.56
N LEU A 304 12.97 -17.38 -14.36
CA LEU A 304 13.20 -18.12 -13.14
C LEU A 304 12.62 -17.32 -11.98
N VAL A 305 11.67 -17.91 -11.27
CA VAL A 305 11.06 -17.24 -10.11
C VAL A 305 11.79 -17.65 -8.85
N SER A 306 12.41 -16.67 -8.20
CA SER A 306 12.93 -16.82 -6.83
C SER A 306 12.34 -15.73 -5.93
N GLN A 307 12.19 -16.03 -4.64
CA GLN A 307 11.57 -15.14 -3.67
C GLN A 307 12.38 -15.09 -2.37
N ARG A 308 12.60 -13.90 -1.85
CA ARG A 308 13.21 -13.66 -0.55
C ARG A 308 12.32 -12.70 0.25
N ILE A 309 12.16 -12.95 1.54
CA ILE A 309 11.54 -12.01 2.48
C ILE A 309 12.66 -11.45 3.34
N PHE A 310 12.89 -10.16 3.20
CA PHE A 310 13.85 -9.44 4.00
C PHE A 310 13.15 -8.80 5.21
N THR A 311 13.78 -8.98 6.38
CA THR A 311 13.38 -8.30 7.61
C THR A 311 14.32 -7.14 7.87
N LEU A 312 13.77 -5.97 8.16
CA LEU A 312 14.53 -4.76 8.52
C LEU A 312 14.98 -4.84 9.98
N ASP A 313 16.30 -4.71 10.19
CA ASP A 313 16.95 -4.61 11.49
C ASP A 313 17.96 -3.44 11.48
N GLY A 314 17.54 -2.30 12.03
CA GLY A 314 18.28 -1.05 11.91
C GLY A 314 18.38 -0.59 10.46
N ASN A 315 19.60 -0.55 9.91
CA ASN A 315 19.89 -0.20 8.52
C ASN A 315 20.17 -1.45 7.63
N LYS A 316 19.88 -2.66 8.13
CA LYS A 316 20.13 -3.92 7.43
C LYS A 316 18.83 -4.58 6.99
N LEU A 317 18.89 -5.24 5.84
CA LEU A 317 17.90 -6.19 5.36
C LEU A 317 18.45 -7.60 5.50
N ILE A 318 17.73 -8.48 6.17
CA ILE A 318 18.17 -9.85 6.46
C ILE A 318 17.16 -10.84 5.87
N ALA A 319 17.63 -11.71 4.97
CA ALA A 319 16.88 -12.86 4.46
C ALA A 319 17.56 -14.16 4.88
N LYS A 320 16.82 -15.05 5.56
CA LYS A 320 17.35 -16.35 6.03
C LYS A 320 17.02 -17.50 5.09
N GLN A 321 16.07 -17.30 4.21
CA GLN A 321 15.55 -18.31 3.28
C GLN A 321 15.33 -17.69 1.90
N GLU A 322 15.43 -18.55 0.89
CA GLU A 322 15.04 -18.29 -0.48
C GLU A 322 14.10 -19.39 -0.96
N LYS A 323 13.05 -19.00 -1.67
CA LYS A 323 12.19 -19.95 -2.37
C LYS A 323 12.49 -19.88 -3.86
N VAL A 324 12.83 -21.02 -4.49
CA VAL A 324 13.04 -21.16 -5.94
C VAL A 324 12.01 -22.17 -6.46
N GLY A 325 11.14 -21.72 -7.34
CA GLY A 325 9.96 -22.52 -7.70
C GLY A 325 9.11 -22.81 -6.46
N ASP A 326 8.91 -24.09 -6.14
CA ASP A 326 8.12 -24.51 -4.98
C ASP A 326 8.96 -24.90 -3.75
N ILE A 327 10.30 -24.87 -3.87
CA ILE A 327 11.20 -25.35 -2.81
C ILE A 327 11.80 -24.16 -2.05
N VAL A 328 11.76 -24.24 -0.73
CA VAL A 328 12.37 -23.27 0.18
C VAL A 328 13.72 -23.79 0.64
N TYR A 329 14.76 -23.01 0.42
CA TYR A 329 16.16 -23.31 0.80
C TYR A 329 16.59 -22.36 1.93
N PRO A 330 17.32 -22.86 2.93
CA PRO A 330 18.02 -22.00 3.86
C PRO A 330 19.19 -21.30 3.14
N ILE A 331 19.41 -20.03 3.44
CA ILE A 331 20.61 -19.31 2.99
C ILE A 331 21.72 -19.61 3.99
N ALA A 332 22.89 -20.05 3.49
CA ALA A 332 24.04 -20.41 4.32
C ALA A 332 24.50 -19.25 5.22
N ASN A 333 25.32 -19.57 6.22
CA ASN A 333 26.02 -18.61 7.10
C ASN A 333 25.08 -17.62 7.82
N GLY A 334 23.88 -18.08 8.19
CA GLY A 334 22.91 -17.28 8.94
C GLY A 334 22.06 -16.34 8.08
N GLY A 335 22.22 -16.38 6.76
CA GLY A 335 21.40 -15.64 5.81
C GLY A 335 22.14 -14.57 5.03
N LEU A 336 21.45 -13.97 4.06
CA LEU A 336 21.94 -12.82 3.31
C LEU A 336 21.65 -11.54 4.09
N VAL A 337 22.69 -10.81 4.46
CA VAL A 337 22.63 -9.53 5.17
C VAL A 337 23.09 -8.42 4.23
N LEU A 338 22.18 -7.52 3.89
CA LEU A 338 22.43 -6.38 3.01
C LEU A 338 22.36 -5.08 3.82
N TYR A 339 23.33 -4.21 3.65
CA TYR A 339 23.40 -2.90 4.31
C TYR A 339 22.94 -1.83 3.33
N LYS A 340 22.10 -0.91 3.80
CA LYS A 340 21.69 0.23 2.97
C LYS A 340 22.90 1.11 2.71
N GLY A 341 23.20 1.31 1.41
CA GLY A 341 24.24 2.26 0.97
C GLY A 341 23.84 3.71 1.31
N GLU A 342 24.84 4.57 1.41
CA GLU A 342 24.66 6.01 1.61
C GLU A 342 24.01 6.70 0.39
#